data_c82ed6b8fd6f71a507aebc87ded11d2d
#
_entry.id   c82ed6b8fd6f71a507aebc87ded11d2d
#
_cell.length_a   1.000
_cell.length_b   1.000
_cell.length_c   1.000
_cell.angle_alpha   90.00
_cell.angle_beta   90.00
_cell.angle_gamma   90.00
#
_symmetry.space_group_name_H-M   'P 1'
#
loop_
_entity.id
_entity.type
_entity.pdbx_description
1 polymer ?
#
loop_
_entity_poly.entity_id
_entity_poly.type
_entity_poly.pdbx_seq_one_letter_code
_entity_poly.pdbx_strand_id
1 'polypeptide(L)'
;MKNPCLALMAILTFASTAANAADLPQPNLTPPPPYPAILTGSIVPNSAFFLGLGASANWMNFGHQHVYAIGTSNVFTDGVLSASGSAQGPTNIHMEDRFAFAPSFQGGYFQRLGASDWLWGAKLSYNYLGATSTNTNSVIPQFGTYTTILNPTPVPFSGPAYVRAAQTSLFQEIDLIPFLGHAFGQSYVYAGGGPTLSQTRTRLNGLVGFALVDGGIVDQSGAPQDFSSSSWLFGGAAVVGVTYFLTPSWFVDLNYSYALTEGHTASFASPFVDHSSTSVGTLVGNSAWRAETQRVNLTINKAF
;
A
#
# COMPACT_ATOMS: atom_id res chain seq x y z
N MET A 1 -21.52 -3.24 -0.21
CA MET A 1 -20.88 -2.12 -0.90
C MET A 1 -21.27 -0.84 -0.16
N LYS A 2 -20.44 -0.37 0.76
CA LYS A 2 -20.64 0.92 1.44
C LYS A 2 -19.41 1.77 1.11
N ASN A 3 -19.62 2.83 0.33
CA ASN A 3 -18.57 3.75 -0.09
C ASN A 3 -18.08 4.59 1.10
N PRO A 4 -16.82 4.53 1.50
CA PRO A 4 -16.27 5.42 2.53
C PRO A 4 -15.77 6.77 2.01
N CYS A 5 -16.05 7.15 0.77
CA CYS A 5 -15.54 8.40 0.15
C CYS A 5 -16.22 9.71 0.58
N LEU A 6 -17.13 9.71 1.55
CA LEU A 6 -17.93 10.91 1.89
C LEU A 6 -17.64 11.54 3.26
N ALA A 7 -16.59 11.15 3.97
CA ALA A 7 -16.33 11.61 5.33
C ALA A 7 -15.22 12.68 5.49
N LEU A 8 -14.62 13.19 4.42
CA LEU A 8 -13.48 14.14 4.54
C LEU A 8 -13.76 15.56 4.01
N MET A 9 -15.00 15.96 3.86
CA MET A 9 -15.34 17.31 3.35
C MET A 9 -16.10 18.21 4.33
N ALA A 10 -15.99 17.97 5.62
CA ALA A 10 -16.71 18.73 6.65
C ALA A 10 -15.77 19.29 7.71
N ILE A 11 -14.80 20.11 7.35
CA ILE A 11 -14.16 21.06 8.29
C ILE A 11 -13.64 22.23 7.47
N LEU A 12 -14.33 23.36 7.56
CA LEU A 12 -13.87 24.76 7.50
C LEU A 12 -14.97 25.67 6.97
N THR A 13 -16.09 25.75 7.71
CA THR A 13 -16.94 26.92 7.65
C THR A 13 -16.84 27.62 9.00
N PHE A 14 -15.91 28.57 9.13
CA PHE A 14 -15.98 29.57 10.17
C PHE A 14 -17.02 30.61 9.76
N ALA A 15 -18.19 30.56 10.39
CA ALA A 15 -19.18 31.59 10.31
C ALA A 15 -18.69 32.82 11.09
N SER A 16 -18.38 33.90 10.39
CA SER A 16 -18.17 35.23 10.99
C SER A 16 -19.53 35.81 11.35
N THR A 17 -19.91 35.76 12.62
CA THR A 17 -21.04 36.57 13.15
C THR A 17 -20.56 38.00 13.36
N ALA A 18 -21.01 38.93 12.51
CA ALA A 18 -20.88 40.35 12.78
C ALA A 18 -21.83 40.71 13.91
N ALA A 19 -21.30 41.02 15.09
CA ALA A 19 -22.06 41.62 16.18
C ALA A 19 -22.10 43.14 15.98
N ASN A 20 -23.28 43.67 15.73
CA ASN A 20 -23.51 45.14 15.80
C ASN A 20 -23.55 45.57 17.27
N ALA A 21 -22.50 46.23 17.73
CA ALA A 21 -22.45 46.81 19.05
C ALA A 21 -23.03 48.25 18.98
N ALA A 22 -23.97 48.54 19.87
CA ALA A 22 -24.61 49.83 20.02
C ALA A 22 -23.62 50.91 20.50
N ASP A 23 -23.79 52.15 19.99
CA ASP A 23 -23.03 53.34 20.34
C ASP A 23 -23.08 53.62 21.85
N LEU A 24 -21.93 53.44 22.51
CA LEU A 24 -21.68 53.99 23.84
C LEU A 24 -20.74 55.17 23.70
N PRO A 25 -20.96 56.31 24.48
CA PRO A 25 -20.10 57.49 24.42
C PRO A 25 -18.67 57.13 24.79
N GLN A 26 -17.72 57.42 23.88
CA GLN A 26 -16.31 57.12 24.05
C GLN A 26 -15.68 57.94 25.19
N PRO A 27 -15.10 57.33 26.21
CA PRO A 27 -14.19 58.05 27.10
C PRO A 27 -12.92 58.44 26.32
N ASN A 28 -12.45 59.66 26.56
CA ASN A 28 -11.20 60.18 26.00
C ASN A 28 -10.01 59.30 26.46
N LEU A 29 -9.74 58.23 25.70
CA LEU A 29 -8.59 57.40 25.93
C LEU A 29 -7.39 58.00 25.19
N THR A 30 -6.32 58.29 25.91
CA THR A 30 -4.99 58.49 25.34
C THR A 30 -4.69 57.37 24.36
N PRO A 31 -4.18 57.67 23.14
CA PRO A 31 -3.86 56.60 22.17
C PRO A 31 -2.93 55.57 22.84
N PRO A 32 -3.24 54.30 22.71
CA PRO A 32 -2.37 53.25 23.23
C PRO A 32 -0.98 53.42 22.62
N PRO A 33 0.09 53.07 23.36
CA PRO A 33 1.44 53.11 22.82
C PRO A 33 1.47 52.32 21.52
N PRO A 34 2.23 52.78 20.51
CA PRO A 34 2.28 52.06 19.23
C PRO A 34 2.70 50.61 19.53
N TYR A 35 1.79 49.71 19.14
CA TYR A 35 2.12 48.26 19.20
C TYR A 35 3.44 48.08 18.44
N PRO A 36 4.38 47.28 18.99
CA PRO A 36 5.58 46.97 18.25
C PRO A 36 5.15 46.47 16.87
N ALA A 37 5.68 47.12 15.84
CA ALA A 37 5.38 46.80 14.46
C ALA A 37 5.55 45.27 14.32
N ILE A 38 4.44 44.57 14.08
CA ILE A 38 4.50 43.17 13.71
C ILE A 38 5.37 43.16 12.47
N LEU A 39 6.54 42.57 12.58
CA LEU A 39 7.44 42.38 11.44
C LEU A 39 6.63 41.65 10.39
N THR A 40 6.12 42.41 9.40
CA THR A 40 5.33 41.89 8.27
C THR A 40 6.21 41.12 7.27
N GLY A 41 7.42 40.73 7.65
CA GLY A 41 8.30 39.89 6.88
C GLY A 41 7.94 38.41 7.07
N SER A 42 7.75 37.70 5.97
CA SER A 42 7.63 36.25 5.99
C SER A 42 8.87 35.63 6.67
N ILE A 43 8.67 34.84 7.71
CA ILE A 43 9.76 34.07 8.35
C ILE A 43 10.16 32.83 7.55
N VAL A 44 9.41 32.53 6.48
CA VAL A 44 9.77 31.44 5.56
C VAL A 44 11.03 31.82 4.80
N PRO A 45 12.14 31.05 4.91
CA PRO A 45 13.37 31.34 4.21
C PRO A 45 13.19 31.37 2.67
N ASN A 46 14.05 32.11 1.98
CA ASN A 46 14.04 32.12 0.51
C ASN A 46 14.44 30.76 -0.06
N SER A 47 15.32 30.03 0.61
CA SER A 47 15.69 28.65 0.30
C SER A 47 16.20 27.97 1.55
N ALA A 48 16.00 26.66 1.65
CA ALA A 48 16.59 25.85 2.71
C ALA A 48 16.64 24.37 2.30
N PHE A 49 17.69 23.69 2.77
CA PHE A 49 17.64 22.24 2.95
C PHE A 49 16.94 21.96 4.27
N PHE A 50 16.24 20.84 4.35
CA PHE A 50 15.60 20.44 5.59
C PHE A 50 15.70 18.94 5.83
N LEU A 51 15.67 18.57 7.11
CA LEU A 51 15.53 17.20 7.60
C LEU A 51 14.48 17.19 8.69
N GLY A 52 13.65 16.16 8.69
CA GLY A 52 12.57 16.03 9.66
C GLY A 52 12.25 14.59 10.01
N LEU A 53 11.62 14.46 11.15
CA LEU A 53 11.11 13.19 11.64
C LEU A 53 9.71 13.40 12.23
N GLY A 54 8.91 12.33 12.23
CA GLY A 54 7.55 12.40 12.71
C GLY A 54 6.84 11.06 12.66
N ALA A 55 5.53 11.11 12.51
CA ALA A 55 4.69 9.94 12.45
C ALA A 55 3.62 10.11 11.36
N SER A 56 3.19 9.00 10.83
CA SER A 56 2.12 8.93 9.84
C SER A 56 1.02 7.95 10.27
N ALA A 57 -0.22 8.32 9.94
CA ALA A 57 -1.38 7.45 9.98
C ALA A 57 -1.65 6.96 8.56
N ASN A 58 -1.62 5.65 8.36
CA ASN A 58 -1.65 5.03 7.04
C ASN A 58 -2.85 4.12 6.90
N TRP A 59 -3.61 4.29 5.82
CA TRP A 59 -4.69 3.39 5.38
C TRP A 59 -4.21 2.70 4.11
N MET A 60 -4.10 1.39 4.17
CA MET A 60 -3.58 0.57 3.07
C MET A 60 -4.66 -0.35 2.56
N ASN A 61 -4.92 -0.29 1.25
CA ASN A 61 -5.84 -1.18 0.56
C ASN A 61 -5.02 -2.12 -0.34
N PHE A 62 -5.17 -3.42 -0.12
CA PHE A 62 -4.51 -4.46 -0.90
C PHE A 62 -5.41 -5.03 -2.01
N GLY A 63 -6.68 -4.66 -2.04
CA GLY A 63 -7.64 -5.08 -3.04
C GLY A 63 -7.82 -6.59 -3.11
N HIS A 64 -7.87 -7.11 -4.33
CA HIS A 64 -7.97 -8.53 -4.60
C HIS A 64 -6.63 -9.07 -5.09
N GLN A 65 -6.22 -10.20 -4.54
CA GLN A 65 -5.09 -10.97 -5.02
C GLN A 65 -5.60 -12.00 -6.03
N HIS A 66 -5.20 -11.85 -7.29
CA HIS A 66 -5.52 -12.81 -8.35
C HIS A 66 -4.52 -13.95 -8.29
N VAL A 67 -4.97 -15.15 -7.94
CA VAL A 67 -4.12 -16.33 -7.87
C VAL A 67 -4.53 -17.30 -8.98
N TYR A 68 -3.54 -17.78 -9.72
CA TYR A 68 -3.70 -18.85 -10.70
C TYR A 68 -2.72 -19.96 -10.39
N ALA A 69 -3.19 -21.19 -10.33
CA ALA A 69 -2.36 -22.34 -10.05
C ALA A 69 -2.60 -23.44 -11.08
N ILE A 70 -1.50 -24.14 -11.44
CA ILE A 70 -1.48 -25.33 -12.29
C ILE A 70 -0.76 -26.41 -11.51
N GLY A 71 -1.43 -27.53 -11.25
CA GLY A 71 -0.85 -28.74 -10.70
C GLY A 71 -0.71 -29.80 -11.80
N THR A 72 0.47 -30.42 -11.89
CA THR A 72 0.68 -31.63 -12.72
C THR A 72 0.99 -32.79 -11.81
N SER A 73 0.50 -33.96 -12.10
CA SER A 73 0.77 -35.19 -11.32
C SER A 73 0.97 -36.39 -12.21
N ASN A 74 1.97 -37.19 -11.88
CA ASN A 74 2.23 -38.51 -12.43
C ASN A 74 2.05 -39.55 -11.31
N VAL A 75 1.19 -40.51 -11.53
CA VAL A 75 0.88 -41.58 -10.56
C VAL A 75 1.61 -42.84 -10.99
N PHE A 76 2.28 -43.51 -10.04
CA PHE A 76 3.01 -44.74 -10.26
C PHE A 76 2.37 -45.87 -9.46
N THR A 77 2.26 -47.06 -10.10
CA THR A 77 1.85 -48.30 -9.47
C THR A 77 2.99 -49.30 -9.65
N ASP A 78 3.51 -49.84 -8.56
CA ASP A 78 4.68 -50.75 -8.56
C ASP A 78 5.89 -50.17 -9.35
N GLY A 79 6.09 -48.85 -9.26
CA GLY A 79 7.19 -48.16 -9.94
C GLY A 79 6.95 -47.89 -11.44
N VAL A 80 5.79 -48.26 -11.99
CA VAL A 80 5.43 -48.02 -13.38
C VAL A 80 4.42 -46.87 -13.45
N LEU A 81 4.62 -45.90 -14.37
CA LEU A 81 3.68 -44.84 -14.60
C LEU A 81 2.32 -45.42 -14.97
N SER A 82 1.30 -45.19 -14.15
CA SER A 82 -0.06 -45.71 -14.34
C SER A 82 -1.05 -44.61 -14.81
N ALA A 83 -0.85 -43.37 -14.40
CA ALA A 83 -1.67 -42.23 -14.82
C ALA A 83 -0.86 -40.94 -14.83
N SER A 84 -1.30 -39.99 -15.65
CA SER A 84 -0.74 -38.64 -15.71
C SER A 84 -1.88 -37.64 -15.89
N GLY A 85 -1.82 -36.53 -15.18
CA GLY A 85 -2.86 -35.49 -15.24
C GLY A 85 -2.37 -34.10 -14.90
N SER A 86 -3.20 -33.14 -15.24
CA SER A 86 -3.00 -31.75 -14.82
C SER A 86 -4.35 -31.07 -14.56
N ALA A 87 -4.34 -30.16 -13.58
CA ALA A 87 -5.50 -29.32 -13.28
C ALA A 87 -5.04 -27.89 -13.07
N GLN A 88 -5.92 -26.94 -13.37
CA GLN A 88 -5.63 -25.52 -13.25
C GLN A 88 -6.88 -24.73 -12.91
N GLY A 89 -6.70 -23.54 -12.34
CA GLY A 89 -7.81 -22.64 -12.10
C GLY A 89 -7.40 -21.33 -11.45
N PRO A 90 -8.18 -20.25 -11.74
CA PRO A 90 -8.01 -18.96 -11.09
C PRO A 90 -8.87 -18.84 -9.83
N THR A 91 -8.46 -17.96 -8.93
CA THR A 91 -9.30 -17.45 -7.85
C THR A 91 -8.93 -16.01 -7.53
N ASN A 92 -9.88 -15.30 -6.90
CA ASN A 92 -9.66 -13.95 -6.39
C ASN A 92 -9.75 -14.00 -4.86
N ILE A 93 -8.61 -13.79 -4.21
CA ILE A 93 -8.55 -13.73 -2.76
C ILE A 93 -8.73 -12.28 -2.34
N HIS A 94 -9.80 -11.99 -1.62
CA HIS A 94 -10.00 -10.66 -1.05
C HIS A 94 -9.06 -10.45 0.13
N MET A 95 -8.30 -9.36 0.09
CA MET A 95 -7.42 -8.94 1.16
C MET A 95 -8.06 -7.78 1.93
N GLU A 96 -8.04 -7.84 3.26
CA GLU A 96 -8.60 -6.79 4.10
C GLU A 96 -7.72 -5.54 4.09
N ASP A 97 -8.37 -4.39 4.16
CA ASP A 97 -7.70 -3.10 4.38
C ASP A 97 -6.99 -3.10 5.74
N ARG A 98 -5.87 -2.40 5.82
CA ARG A 98 -5.09 -2.27 7.05
C ARG A 98 -4.85 -0.81 7.38
N PHE A 99 -4.92 -0.53 8.68
CA PHE A 99 -4.53 0.74 9.26
C PHE A 99 -3.30 0.55 10.13
N ALA A 100 -2.32 1.46 10.01
CA ALA A 100 -1.12 1.44 10.84
C ALA A 100 -0.59 2.85 11.11
N PHE A 101 -0.10 3.06 12.32
CA PHE A 101 0.79 4.18 12.61
C PHE A 101 2.22 3.77 12.30
N ALA A 102 2.97 4.69 11.68
CA ALA A 102 4.34 4.44 11.28
C ALA A 102 5.26 5.63 11.60
N PRO A 103 6.52 5.39 11.97
CA PRO A 103 7.52 6.44 11.98
C PRO A 103 7.75 6.94 10.56
N SER A 104 7.97 8.24 10.43
CA SER A 104 8.21 8.92 9.17
C SER A 104 9.45 9.78 9.26
N PHE A 105 10.28 9.72 8.22
CA PHE A 105 11.45 10.57 8.02
C PHE A 105 11.29 11.29 6.70
N GLN A 106 11.71 12.55 6.67
CA GLN A 106 11.74 13.29 5.41
C GLN A 106 12.95 14.22 5.36
N GLY A 107 13.40 14.49 4.15
CA GLY A 107 14.40 15.48 3.86
C GLY A 107 14.18 16.08 2.49
N GLY A 108 14.62 17.31 2.27
CA GLY A 108 14.39 17.94 0.99
C GLY A 108 15.01 19.31 0.90
N TYR A 109 14.63 19.99 -0.17
CA TYR A 109 15.02 21.34 -0.49
C TYR A 109 13.84 22.12 -1.03
N PHE A 110 13.75 23.38 -0.69
CA PHE A 110 12.82 24.31 -1.35
C PHE A 110 13.49 25.65 -1.62
N GLN A 111 12.96 26.37 -2.61
CA GLN A 111 13.43 27.69 -3.00
C GLN A 111 12.26 28.53 -3.53
N ARG A 112 12.23 29.82 -3.16
CA ARG A 112 11.30 30.78 -3.74
C ARG A 112 11.64 31.11 -5.18
N LEU A 113 10.63 31.35 -6.01
CA LEU A 113 10.76 31.75 -7.38
C LEU A 113 10.92 33.30 -7.47
N GLY A 114 12.16 33.75 -7.45
CA GLY A 114 12.48 35.19 -7.47
C GLY A 114 11.92 35.91 -6.25
N ALA A 115 11.30 37.08 -6.50
CA ALA A 115 10.66 37.92 -5.47
C ALA A 115 9.18 37.56 -5.21
N SER A 116 8.71 36.43 -5.75
CA SER A 116 7.31 36.01 -5.60
C SER A 116 7.12 35.17 -4.33
N ASP A 117 5.86 34.99 -3.95
CA ASP A 117 5.48 34.06 -2.85
C ASP A 117 5.39 32.60 -3.30
N TRP A 118 5.62 32.32 -4.58
CA TRP A 118 5.69 30.96 -5.07
C TRP A 118 7.06 30.32 -4.75
N LEU A 119 7.02 29.05 -4.41
CA LEU A 119 8.22 28.26 -4.16
C LEU A 119 8.11 26.92 -4.89
N TRP A 120 9.24 26.36 -5.21
CA TRP A 120 9.38 25.00 -5.71
C TRP A 120 10.33 24.23 -4.79
N GLY A 121 10.19 22.93 -4.80
CA GLY A 121 11.07 22.08 -4.02
C GLY A 121 10.96 20.63 -4.41
N ALA A 122 11.75 19.82 -3.74
CA ALA A 122 11.66 18.37 -3.79
C ALA A 122 11.87 17.81 -2.38
N LYS A 123 11.09 16.80 -2.02
CA LYS A 123 11.26 16.07 -0.78
C LYS A 123 11.35 14.57 -1.02
N LEU A 124 12.23 13.93 -0.26
CA LEU A 124 12.31 12.48 -0.11
C LEU A 124 11.68 12.14 1.23
N SER A 125 10.73 11.24 1.23
CA SER A 125 10.12 10.71 2.47
C SER A 125 10.32 9.21 2.56
N TYR A 126 10.51 8.73 3.78
CA TYR A 126 10.62 7.31 4.12
C TYR A 126 9.62 7.00 5.24
N ASN A 127 8.84 5.93 5.03
CA ASN A 127 7.83 5.46 5.97
C ASN A 127 7.99 3.97 6.19
N TYR A 128 8.14 3.56 7.46
CA TYR A 128 8.15 2.14 7.83
C TYR A 128 6.72 1.72 8.21
N LEU A 129 6.03 1.03 7.31
CA LEU A 129 4.60 0.72 7.43
C LEU A 129 4.32 -0.54 8.23
N GLY A 130 5.08 -1.61 7.99
CA GLY A 130 4.99 -2.88 8.72
C GLY A 130 3.63 -3.57 8.66
N ALA A 131 2.80 -3.27 7.65
CA ALA A 131 1.43 -3.75 7.56
C ALA A 131 1.33 -5.07 6.81
N THR A 132 0.49 -5.98 7.32
CA THR A 132 0.21 -7.28 6.71
C THR A 132 -1.30 -7.52 6.68
N SER A 133 -1.83 -7.83 5.51
CA SER A 133 -3.17 -8.37 5.32
C SER A 133 -3.10 -9.87 5.14
N THR A 134 -4.02 -10.60 5.75
CA THR A 134 -4.09 -12.06 5.72
C THR A 134 -5.51 -12.49 5.43
N ASN A 135 -5.67 -13.39 4.46
CA ASN A 135 -6.89 -14.14 4.22
C ASN A 135 -6.62 -15.62 4.49
N THR A 136 -7.55 -16.29 5.13
CA THR A 136 -7.40 -17.71 5.52
C THR A 136 -8.41 -18.59 4.81
N ASN A 137 -8.00 -19.84 4.57
CA ASN A 137 -8.85 -20.89 4.03
C ASN A 137 -9.44 -20.56 2.64
N SER A 138 -8.63 -19.95 1.77
CA SER A 138 -9.03 -19.67 0.40
C SER A 138 -9.05 -20.92 -0.44
N VAL A 139 -10.05 -21.03 -1.31
CA VAL A 139 -10.24 -22.13 -2.24
C VAL A 139 -9.92 -21.67 -3.65
N ILE A 140 -9.12 -22.44 -4.36
CA ILE A 140 -8.80 -22.27 -5.78
C ILE A 140 -9.46 -23.43 -6.53
N PRO A 141 -10.59 -23.24 -7.23
CA PRO A 141 -11.21 -24.28 -8.04
C PRO A 141 -10.21 -24.77 -9.10
N GLN A 142 -10.08 -26.07 -9.26
CA GLN A 142 -9.18 -26.70 -10.24
C GLN A 142 -9.98 -27.54 -11.21
N PHE A 143 -9.70 -27.41 -12.48
CA PHE A 143 -10.29 -28.20 -13.56
C PHE A 143 -9.17 -28.77 -14.42
N GLY A 144 -9.30 -30.03 -14.81
CA GLY A 144 -8.26 -30.67 -15.55
C GLY A 144 -8.66 -31.95 -16.24
N THR A 145 -7.65 -32.65 -16.76
CA THR A 145 -7.81 -33.95 -17.38
C THR A 145 -6.69 -34.88 -16.92
N TYR A 146 -7.00 -36.16 -16.88
CA TYR A 146 -6.00 -37.23 -16.68
C TYR A 146 -6.13 -38.32 -17.73
N THR A 147 -5.05 -39.03 -17.97
CA THR A 147 -4.97 -40.23 -18.80
C THR A 147 -4.41 -41.37 -18.00
N THR A 148 -4.80 -42.58 -18.30
CA THR A 148 -4.19 -43.79 -17.74
C THR A 148 -3.54 -44.62 -18.85
N ILE A 149 -2.66 -45.55 -18.49
CA ILE A 149 -2.08 -46.49 -19.48
C ILE A 149 -3.17 -47.31 -20.19
N LEU A 150 -4.24 -47.66 -19.48
CA LEU A 150 -5.34 -48.46 -20.03
C LEU A 150 -6.31 -47.60 -20.85
N ASN A 151 -6.41 -46.32 -20.57
CA ASN A 151 -7.25 -45.35 -21.30
C ASN A 151 -6.46 -44.11 -21.63
N PRO A 152 -5.87 -44.01 -22.83
CA PRO A 152 -5.12 -42.82 -23.24
C PRO A 152 -6.04 -41.63 -23.62
N THR A 153 -7.35 -41.80 -23.65
CA THR A 153 -8.29 -40.69 -23.86
C THR A 153 -8.35 -39.81 -22.62
N PRO A 154 -8.16 -38.48 -22.74
CA PRO A 154 -8.25 -37.58 -21.59
C PRO A 154 -9.63 -37.65 -20.92
N VAL A 155 -9.64 -37.94 -19.64
CA VAL A 155 -10.84 -37.96 -18.79
C VAL A 155 -10.88 -36.66 -17.99
N PRO A 156 -11.99 -35.88 -18.06
CA PRO A 156 -12.07 -34.63 -17.28
C PRO A 156 -12.26 -34.95 -15.80
N PHE A 157 -11.64 -34.11 -14.95
CA PHE A 157 -11.86 -34.11 -13.51
C PHE A 157 -11.83 -32.69 -12.96
N SER A 158 -12.33 -32.52 -11.75
CA SER A 158 -12.26 -31.26 -11.00
C SER A 158 -11.86 -31.53 -9.58
N GLY A 159 -11.38 -30.49 -8.91
CA GLY A 159 -11.04 -30.54 -7.49
C GLY A 159 -10.72 -29.17 -6.95
N PRO A 160 -10.65 -28.99 -5.63
CA PRO A 160 -10.21 -27.76 -5.00
C PRO A 160 -8.71 -27.83 -4.67
N ALA A 161 -8.01 -26.71 -4.83
CA ALA A 161 -6.80 -26.43 -4.09
C ALA A 161 -7.14 -25.48 -2.94
N TYR A 162 -6.56 -25.70 -1.77
CA TYR A 162 -6.76 -24.89 -0.59
C TYR A 162 -5.48 -24.15 -0.26
N VAL A 163 -5.62 -22.85 0.05
CA VAL A 163 -4.56 -22.02 0.62
C VAL A 163 -4.93 -21.75 2.06
N ARG A 164 -4.17 -22.28 3.01
CA ARG A 164 -4.41 -22.09 4.44
C ARG A 164 -4.32 -20.62 4.84
N ALA A 165 -3.30 -19.90 4.34
CA ALA A 165 -3.15 -18.48 4.54
C ALA A 165 -2.48 -17.81 3.35
N ALA A 166 -3.16 -16.85 2.75
CA ALA A 166 -2.63 -15.92 1.78
C ALA A 166 -2.31 -14.61 2.50
N GLN A 167 -1.09 -14.11 2.36
CA GLN A 167 -0.63 -12.88 3.03
C GLN A 167 -0.01 -11.94 2.03
N THR A 168 -0.35 -10.65 2.17
CA THR A 168 0.35 -9.57 1.48
C THR A 168 0.79 -8.54 2.52
N SER A 169 2.08 -8.20 2.49
CA SER A 169 2.69 -7.25 3.42
C SER A 169 3.28 -6.07 2.67
N LEU A 170 3.12 -4.88 3.25
CA LEU A 170 3.77 -3.64 2.82
C LEU A 170 4.67 -3.18 3.98
N PHE A 171 5.99 -3.24 3.78
CA PHE A 171 6.94 -2.99 4.87
C PHE A 171 7.38 -1.55 4.94
N GLN A 172 7.81 -0.98 3.83
CA GLN A 172 8.37 0.36 3.78
C GLN A 172 8.09 1.01 2.43
N GLU A 173 8.05 2.34 2.45
CA GLU A 173 7.76 3.14 1.28
C GLU A 173 8.68 4.37 1.24
N ILE A 174 9.22 4.65 0.07
CA ILE A 174 10.09 5.78 -0.22
C ILE A 174 9.42 6.60 -1.32
N ASP A 175 9.19 7.89 -1.08
CA ASP A 175 8.58 8.78 -2.05
C ASP A 175 9.54 9.91 -2.40
N LEU A 176 9.73 10.18 -3.68
CA LEU A 176 10.44 11.36 -4.17
C LEU A 176 9.42 12.32 -4.81
N ILE A 177 9.15 13.41 -4.13
CA ILE A 177 8.06 14.34 -4.46
C ILE A 177 8.62 15.71 -4.80
N PRO A 178 8.78 16.07 -6.09
CA PRO A 178 8.82 17.45 -6.52
C PRO A 178 7.47 18.12 -6.22
N PHE A 179 7.50 19.37 -5.76
CA PHE A 179 6.32 20.12 -5.39
C PHE A 179 6.41 21.60 -5.75
N LEU A 180 5.25 22.21 -5.88
CA LEU A 180 5.07 23.65 -5.97
C LEU A 180 4.26 24.12 -4.76
N GLY A 181 4.59 25.28 -4.22
CA GLY A 181 3.92 25.85 -3.07
C GLY A 181 3.77 27.36 -3.17
N HIS A 182 2.91 27.89 -2.30
CA HIS A 182 2.68 29.31 -2.15
C HIS A 182 2.81 29.70 -0.68
N ALA A 183 3.70 30.66 -0.41
CA ALA A 183 3.98 31.14 0.94
C ALA A 183 3.04 32.27 1.35
N PHE A 184 2.64 32.27 2.62
CA PHE A 184 1.86 33.32 3.24
C PHE A 184 2.20 33.43 4.72
N GLY A 185 2.70 34.60 5.10
CA GLY A 185 3.13 34.84 6.49
C GLY A 185 4.20 33.85 6.96
N GLN A 186 3.84 33.01 7.93
CA GLN A 186 4.73 31.99 8.53
C GLN A 186 4.52 30.58 7.94
N SER A 187 3.75 30.48 6.87
CA SER A 187 3.32 29.21 6.31
C SER A 187 3.54 29.17 4.81
N TYR A 188 3.55 27.95 4.25
CA TYR A 188 3.25 27.74 2.85
C TYR A 188 2.37 26.50 2.68
N VAL A 189 1.49 26.53 1.69
CA VAL A 189 0.78 25.34 1.20
C VAL A 189 1.49 24.83 -0.03
N TYR A 190 1.44 23.53 -0.26
CA TYR A 190 2.07 22.94 -1.41
C TYR A 190 1.31 21.73 -1.94
N ALA A 191 1.51 21.46 -3.21
CA ALA A 191 1.07 20.24 -3.87
C ALA A 191 2.19 19.70 -4.75
N GLY A 192 2.27 18.40 -4.87
CA GLY A 192 3.29 17.74 -5.65
C GLY A 192 2.94 16.31 -6.01
N GLY A 193 3.79 15.69 -6.80
CA GLY A 193 3.66 14.28 -7.14
C GLY A 193 4.94 13.77 -7.76
N GLY A 194 5.16 12.47 -7.63
CA GLY A 194 6.38 11.86 -8.12
C GLY A 194 6.40 10.35 -7.93
N PRO A 195 7.53 9.71 -8.18
CA PRO A 195 7.68 8.28 -8.03
C PRO A 195 7.66 7.85 -6.56
N THR A 196 7.08 6.68 -6.32
CA THR A 196 7.16 5.94 -5.07
C THR A 196 7.80 4.58 -5.29
N LEU A 197 8.47 4.07 -4.27
CA LEU A 197 9.10 2.75 -4.25
C LEU A 197 8.67 2.05 -2.96
N SER A 198 7.94 0.94 -3.09
CA SER A 198 7.34 0.21 -1.97
C SER A 198 7.91 -1.19 -1.87
N GLN A 199 8.38 -1.58 -0.68
CA GLN A 199 8.81 -2.95 -0.43
C GLN A 199 7.65 -3.81 0.03
N THR A 200 7.40 -4.89 -0.70
CA THR A 200 6.27 -5.76 -0.51
C THR A 200 6.71 -7.22 -0.36
N ARG A 201 5.86 -8.00 0.29
CA ARG A 201 6.03 -9.45 0.38
C ARG A 201 4.68 -10.15 0.24
N THR A 202 4.65 -11.16 -0.61
CA THR A 202 3.51 -12.07 -0.75
C THR A 202 3.88 -13.45 -0.25
N ARG A 203 2.97 -14.09 0.50
CA ARG A 203 3.09 -15.46 0.96
C ARG A 203 1.81 -16.23 0.71
N LEU A 204 1.94 -17.46 0.25
CA LEU A 204 0.87 -18.44 0.20
C LEU A 204 1.34 -19.63 1.03
N ASN A 205 0.71 -19.86 2.17
CA ASN A 205 1.13 -20.89 3.11
C ASN A 205 0.11 -22.02 3.13
N GLY A 206 0.62 -23.25 3.24
CA GLY A 206 -0.18 -24.44 3.38
C GLY A 206 -1.04 -24.73 2.15
N LEU A 207 -0.46 -24.62 0.95
CA LEU A 207 -1.14 -24.96 -0.29
C LEU A 207 -1.21 -26.48 -0.45
N VAL A 208 -2.42 -27.01 -0.57
CA VAL A 208 -2.73 -28.42 -0.80
C VAL A 208 -3.73 -28.55 -1.93
N GLY A 209 -3.63 -29.59 -2.76
CA GLY A 209 -4.51 -29.83 -3.88
C GLY A 209 -5.23 -31.18 -3.79
N PHE A 210 -6.53 -31.20 -4.07
CA PHE A 210 -7.35 -32.38 -4.08
C PHE A 210 -7.97 -32.59 -5.46
N ALA A 211 -8.13 -33.84 -5.88
CA ALA A 211 -8.87 -34.22 -7.05
C ALA A 211 -10.13 -35.01 -6.66
N LEU A 212 -11.23 -34.76 -7.34
CA LEU A 212 -12.40 -35.61 -7.26
C LEU A 212 -12.30 -36.69 -8.36
N VAL A 213 -11.97 -37.91 -7.94
CA VAL A 213 -11.81 -39.08 -8.82
C VAL A 213 -12.84 -40.12 -8.42
N ASP A 214 -13.68 -40.53 -9.36
CA ASP A 214 -14.75 -41.54 -9.17
C ASP A 214 -15.64 -41.26 -7.94
N GLY A 215 -15.92 -39.97 -7.66
CA GLY A 215 -16.75 -39.55 -6.54
C GLY A 215 -16.01 -39.49 -5.18
N GLY A 216 -14.73 -39.86 -5.12
CA GLY A 216 -13.89 -39.75 -3.95
C GLY A 216 -12.94 -38.54 -4.01
N ILE A 217 -12.69 -37.89 -2.87
CA ILE A 217 -11.68 -36.81 -2.75
C ILE A 217 -10.33 -37.48 -2.48
N VAL A 218 -9.37 -37.24 -3.37
CA VAL A 218 -8.00 -37.76 -3.28
C VAL A 218 -7.02 -36.60 -3.11
N ASP A 219 -6.17 -36.65 -2.09
CA ASP A 219 -5.06 -35.69 -1.93
C ASP A 219 -4.00 -35.97 -3.00
N GLN A 220 -3.73 -34.96 -3.83
CA GLN A 220 -2.78 -35.04 -4.93
C GLN A 220 -1.46 -34.30 -4.65
N SER A 221 -1.39 -33.55 -3.55
CA SER A 221 -0.26 -32.64 -3.30
C SER A 221 0.65 -33.10 -2.15
N GLY A 222 0.21 -34.04 -1.32
CA GLY A 222 0.99 -34.51 -0.17
C GLY A 222 1.22 -33.40 0.87
N ALA A 223 2.48 -33.23 1.29
CA ALA A 223 2.82 -32.22 2.29
C ALA A 223 2.47 -30.81 1.81
N PRO A 224 1.85 -29.95 2.67
CA PRO A 224 1.50 -28.59 2.32
C PRO A 224 2.72 -27.80 1.85
N GLN A 225 2.54 -27.00 0.78
CA GLN A 225 3.60 -26.20 0.18
C GLN A 225 3.46 -24.75 0.57
N ASP A 226 4.60 -24.09 0.86
CA ASP A 226 4.67 -22.68 1.20
C ASP A 226 5.45 -21.91 0.13
N PHE A 227 4.91 -20.74 -0.26
CA PHE A 227 5.56 -19.85 -1.21
C PHE A 227 5.72 -18.47 -0.62
N SER A 228 6.86 -17.82 -0.90
CA SER A 228 7.13 -16.45 -0.48
C SER A 228 7.90 -15.73 -1.57
N SER A 229 7.43 -14.52 -1.90
CA SER A 229 8.12 -13.59 -2.80
C SER A 229 8.20 -12.22 -2.14
N SER A 230 9.35 -11.55 -2.28
CA SER A 230 9.55 -10.18 -1.80
C SER A 230 10.12 -9.34 -2.93
N SER A 231 9.54 -8.18 -3.14
CA SER A 231 9.88 -7.31 -4.27
C SER A 231 9.79 -5.84 -3.88
N TRP A 232 10.58 -5.01 -4.57
CA TRP A 232 10.40 -3.57 -4.60
C TRP A 232 9.53 -3.22 -5.80
N LEU A 233 8.43 -2.50 -5.56
CA LEU A 233 7.48 -2.08 -6.57
C LEU A 233 7.57 -0.59 -6.80
N PHE A 234 7.63 -0.21 -8.06
CA PHE A 234 7.49 1.18 -8.46
C PHE A 234 6.02 1.60 -8.43
N GLY A 235 5.82 2.90 -8.32
CA GLY A 235 4.49 3.49 -8.34
C GLY A 235 4.56 4.98 -8.47
N GLY A 236 3.42 5.62 -8.27
CA GLY A 236 3.27 7.07 -8.23
C GLY A 236 2.64 7.52 -6.92
N ALA A 237 3.06 8.68 -6.43
CA ALA A 237 2.48 9.32 -5.28
C ALA A 237 2.11 10.77 -5.60
N ALA A 238 1.00 11.24 -5.00
CA ALA A 238 0.60 12.64 -4.99
C ALA A 238 0.52 13.12 -3.54
N VAL A 239 0.86 14.38 -3.31
CA VAL A 239 0.83 14.99 -1.97
C VAL A 239 0.23 16.39 -2.02
N VAL A 240 -0.49 16.72 -0.95
CA VAL A 240 -0.87 18.09 -0.62
C VAL A 240 -0.51 18.33 0.84
N GLY A 241 -0.03 19.52 1.18
CA GLY A 241 0.38 19.79 2.54
C GLY A 241 0.44 21.27 2.90
N VAL A 242 0.59 21.50 4.19
CA VAL A 242 0.81 22.81 4.79
C VAL A 242 2.00 22.74 5.73
N THR A 243 2.86 23.71 5.61
CA THR A 243 4.04 23.88 6.45
C THR A 243 3.87 25.14 7.29
N TYR A 244 4.17 25.06 8.58
CA TYR A 244 4.13 26.19 9.50
C TYR A 244 5.49 26.36 10.17
N PHE A 245 6.13 27.51 9.96
CA PHE A 245 7.40 27.87 10.56
C PHE A 245 7.22 28.41 11.99
N LEU A 246 7.81 27.70 12.93
CA LEU A 246 7.89 28.13 14.33
C LEU A 246 9.01 29.18 14.51
N THR A 247 10.09 28.99 13.78
CA THR A 247 11.25 29.88 13.65
C THR A 247 11.78 29.78 12.22
N PRO A 248 12.67 30.66 11.75
CA PRO A 248 13.28 30.51 10.42
C PRO A 248 13.96 29.15 10.18
N SER A 249 14.36 28.45 11.24
CA SER A 249 15.08 27.16 11.17
C SER A 249 14.26 25.96 11.64
N TRP A 250 13.06 26.12 12.17
CA TRP A 250 12.21 25.02 12.61
C TRP A 250 10.79 25.18 12.10
N PHE A 251 10.23 24.10 11.54
CA PHE A 251 8.87 24.09 11.05
C PHE A 251 8.18 22.74 11.25
N VAL A 252 6.86 22.78 11.30
CA VAL A 252 5.98 21.61 11.28
C VAL A 252 5.41 21.47 9.88
N ASP A 253 5.40 20.25 9.36
CA ASP A 253 4.78 19.89 8.08
C ASP A 253 3.67 18.87 8.33
N LEU A 254 2.46 19.23 7.92
CA LEU A 254 1.29 18.37 7.89
C LEU A 254 0.91 18.14 6.45
N ASN A 255 0.88 16.87 6.03
CA ASN A 255 0.52 16.56 4.65
C ASN A 255 -0.35 15.31 4.55
N TYR A 256 -1.12 15.27 3.48
CA TYR A 256 -1.83 14.08 3.00
C TYR A 256 -1.18 13.60 1.72
N SER A 257 -0.90 12.31 1.63
CA SER A 257 -0.40 11.67 0.43
C SER A 257 -1.25 10.47 0.03
N TYR A 258 -1.34 10.26 -1.28
CA TYR A 258 -1.92 9.09 -1.91
C TYR A 258 -0.87 8.45 -2.78
N ALA A 259 -0.55 7.18 -2.55
CA ALA A 259 0.40 6.40 -3.32
C ALA A 259 -0.26 5.15 -3.90
N LEU A 260 0.11 4.83 -5.13
CA LEU A 260 -0.38 3.65 -5.86
C LEU A 260 0.81 2.92 -6.46
N THR A 261 0.97 1.62 -6.15
CA THR A 261 1.98 0.79 -6.78
C THR A 261 1.52 0.32 -8.16
N GLU A 262 2.45 0.02 -9.04
CA GLU A 262 2.18 -0.77 -10.25
C GLU A 262 1.66 -2.17 -9.87
N GLY A 263 0.98 -2.83 -10.82
CA GLY A 263 0.56 -4.21 -10.66
C GLY A 263 1.79 -5.14 -10.64
N HIS A 264 1.87 -6.01 -9.65
CA HIS A 264 2.95 -6.98 -9.50
C HIS A 264 2.43 -8.40 -9.62
N THR A 265 3.19 -9.25 -10.31
CA THR A 265 2.91 -10.68 -10.41
C THR A 265 4.10 -11.46 -9.86
N ALA A 266 3.87 -12.18 -8.77
CA ALA A 266 4.83 -13.13 -8.21
C ALA A 266 4.52 -14.53 -8.75
N SER A 267 5.50 -15.18 -9.35
CA SER A 267 5.40 -16.58 -9.82
C SER A 267 6.02 -17.53 -8.81
N PHE A 268 5.49 -18.73 -8.73
CA PHE A 268 5.99 -19.79 -7.88
C PHE A 268 5.96 -21.15 -8.58
N ALA A 269 6.87 -22.03 -8.19
CA ALA A 269 6.92 -23.41 -8.64
C ALA A 269 7.47 -24.29 -7.50
N SER A 270 6.86 -25.44 -7.27
CA SER A 270 7.31 -26.42 -6.27
C SER A 270 7.01 -27.84 -6.72
N PRO A 271 7.99 -28.76 -6.69
CA PRO A 271 7.72 -30.17 -6.82
C PRO A 271 7.01 -30.68 -5.56
N PHE A 272 6.16 -31.67 -5.72
CA PHE A 272 5.52 -32.38 -4.62
C PHE A 272 5.51 -33.89 -4.81
N VAL A 273 5.36 -34.59 -3.69
CA VAL A 273 5.16 -36.03 -3.63
C VAL A 273 3.99 -36.28 -2.69
N ASP A 274 3.01 -37.08 -3.08
CA ASP A 274 1.89 -37.43 -2.22
C ASP A 274 2.30 -38.23 -0.99
N HIS A 275 1.42 -38.40 -0.02
CA HIS A 275 1.70 -39.13 1.23
C HIS A 275 2.02 -40.58 1.03
N SER A 276 1.54 -41.23 -0.03
CA SER A 276 1.80 -42.62 -0.37
C SER A 276 3.06 -42.80 -1.21
N SER A 277 3.71 -41.72 -1.62
CA SER A 277 4.86 -41.67 -2.54
C SER A 277 4.58 -42.34 -3.91
N THR A 278 3.31 -42.45 -4.25
CA THR A 278 2.85 -42.99 -5.53
C THR A 278 2.57 -41.92 -6.57
N SER A 279 2.41 -40.67 -6.14
CA SER A 279 2.15 -39.51 -7.02
C SER A 279 3.25 -38.47 -6.88
N VAL A 280 3.84 -38.10 -8.01
CA VAL A 280 4.89 -37.07 -8.11
C VAL A 280 4.41 -35.98 -9.07
N GLY A 281 4.53 -34.74 -8.68
CA GLY A 281 4.05 -33.66 -9.50
C GLY A 281 4.77 -32.35 -9.29
N THR A 282 4.28 -31.31 -9.96
CA THR A 282 4.77 -29.94 -9.83
C THR A 282 3.58 -28.99 -9.73
N LEU A 283 3.62 -28.12 -8.77
CA LEU A 283 2.70 -27.00 -8.63
C LEU A 283 3.38 -25.74 -9.12
N VAL A 284 2.77 -25.08 -10.10
CA VAL A 284 3.22 -23.81 -10.69
C VAL A 284 2.09 -22.82 -10.59
N GLY A 285 2.40 -21.58 -10.33
CA GLY A 285 1.35 -20.55 -10.33
C GLY A 285 1.90 -19.15 -10.23
N ASN A 286 0.96 -18.23 -10.18
CA ASN A 286 1.24 -16.82 -9.97
C ASN A 286 0.21 -16.16 -9.04
N SER A 287 0.62 -15.06 -8.45
CA SER A 287 -0.23 -14.19 -7.66
C SER A 287 0.01 -12.76 -8.10
N ALA A 288 -1.06 -12.11 -8.59
CA ALA A 288 -1.01 -10.73 -9.07
C ALA A 288 -1.83 -9.81 -8.15
N TRP A 289 -1.26 -8.65 -7.81
CA TRP A 289 -1.89 -7.69 -6.91
C TRP A 289 -1.26 -6.29 -7.06
N ARG A 290 -1.88 -5.29 -6.45
CA ARG A 290 -1.36 -3.94 -6.28
C ARG A 290 -1.79 -3.40 -4.92
N ALA A 291 -1.08 -2.40 -4.42
CA ALA A 291 -1.41 -1.73 -3.17
C ALA A 291 -1.68 -0.24 -3.38
N GLU A 292 -2.59 0.28 -2.58
CA GLU A 292 -2.88 1.70 -2.47
C GLU A 292 -2.62 2.12 -1.02
N THR A 293 -1.94 3.25 -0.84
CA THR A 293 -1.67 3.82 0.48
C THR A 293 -2.19 5.24 0.54
N GLN A 294 -3.06 5.51 1.51
CA GLN A 294 -3.46 6.86 1.89
C GLN A 294 -2.79 7.18 3.23
N ARG A 295 -2.25 8.38 3.36
CA ARG A 295 -1.46 8.73 4.52
C ARG A 295 -1.69 10.17 4.95
N VAL A 296 -1.84 10.37 6.25
CA VAL A 296 -1.68 11.67 6.90
C VAL A 296 -0.37 11.64 7.66
N ASN A 297 0.51 12.58 7.36
CA ASN A 297 1.85 12.64 7.91
C ASN A 297 2.07 13.97 8.67
N LEU A 298 2.62 13.89 9.87
CA LEU A 298 2.99 15.03 10.69
C LEU A 298 4.47 14.92 11.07
N THR A 299 5.26 15.92 10.67
CA THR A 299 6.70 15.94 10.94
C THR A 299 7.15 17.25 11.52
N ILE A 300 8.20 17.21 12.35
CA ILE A 300 8.95 18.36 12.81
C ILE A 300 10.26 18.37 12.02
N ASN A 301 10.60 19.51 11.45
CA ASN A 301 11.68 19.67 10.50
C ASN A 301 12.62 20.78 10.93
N LYS A 302 13.91 20.59 10.69
CA LYS A 302 14.94 21.61 10.82
C LYS A 302 15.40 22.05 9.45
N ALA A 303 15.34 23.35 9.19
CA ALA A 303 15.87 24.02 8.00
C ALA A 303 17.30 24.52 8.26
N PHE A 304 18.15 24.42 7.22
CA PHE A 304 19.56 24.78 7.23
C PHE A 304 19.88 25.79 6.13
#